data_f2669d348afa102bff00344e04222a74
#
_entry.id   f2669d348afa102bff00344e04222a74
#
_cell.length_a   1.000
_cell.length_b   1.000
_cell.length_c   1.000
_cell.angle_alpha   90.00
_cell.angle_beta   90.00
_cell.angle_gamma   90.00
#
_symmetry.space_group_name_H-M   'P 1'
#
loop_
_entity.id
_entity.type
_entity.pdbx_description
1 polymer ?
#
loop_
_entity_poly.entity_id
_entity_poly.type
_entity_poly.pdbx_seq_one_letter_code
_entity_poly.pdbx_strand_id
1 'polypeptide(L)'
;SAASDVYKRQLLEINKIAATYYYRQLRSENGKAGLDYLKKRELSDSTINSFGLGYATQSTGNLYKLLKDKGYDDDILKESGLFTYERGIHEKFWNRVIFPIMDINNKVIGFGGRVMGDAKPKYLNSPETRLFDKSRNLYGLNIARTSRKPNMIICEGYMDVISLHQAGFTNAVASLGTALTSGHASLLKRYTQEVLL
;
A
#
# COMPACT_ATOMS: atom_id res chain seq x y z
N SER A 1 -11.67 23.27 2.12
CA SER A 1 -11.42 24.30 3.14
C SER A 1 -10.02 24.15 3.71
N ALA A 2 -9.51 25.17 4.37
CA ALA A 2 -8.21 25.14 5.03
C ALA A 2 -8.12 24.03 6.07
N ALA A 3 -9.19 23.82 6.85
CA ALA A 3 -9.25 22.76 7.85
C ALA A 3 -9.19 21.37 7.19
N SER A 4 -9.88 21.17 6.07
CA SER A 4 -9.83 19.91 5.31
C SER A 4 -8.42 19.65 4.77
N ASP A 5 -7.74 20.69 4.29
CA ASP A 5 -6.37 20.56 3.75
C ASP A 5 -5.36 20.22 4.83
N VAL A 6 -5.49 20.82 6.02
CA VAL A 6 -4.66 20.48 7.19
C VAL A 6 -4.87 19.02 7.57
N TYR A 7 -6.11 18.56 7.59
CA TYR A 7 -6.46 17.19 7.96
C TYR A 7 -5.87 16.17 6.96
N LYS A 8 -5.99 16.46 5.67
CA LYS A 8 -5.37 15.61 4.62
C LYS A 8 -3.85 15.56 4.75
N ARG A 9 -3.23 16.69 5.07
CA ARG A 9 -1.77 16.75 5.28
C ARG A 9 -1.35 15.87 6.44
N GLN A 10 -2.10 15.92 7.55
CA GLN A 10 -1.83 15.07 8.72
C GLN A 10 -1.99 13.58 8.38
N LEU A 11 -3.01 13.20 7.62
CA LEU A 11 -3.19 11.83 7.17
C LEU A 11 -2.03 11.36 6.30
N LEU A 12 -1.52 12.21 5.41
CA LEU A 12 -0.34 11.90 4.59
C LEU A 12 0.90 11.70 5.47
N GLU A 13 1.08 12.53 6.49
CA GLU A 13 2.18 12.39 7.44
C GLU A 13 2.08 11.06 8.21
N ILE A 14 0.90 10.72 8.69
CA ILE A 14 0.64 9.45 9.40
C ILE A 14 0.97 8.26 8.49
N ASN A 15 0.53 8.29 7.25
CA ASN A 15 0.80 7.22 6.29
C ASN A 15 2.31 7.09 6.01
N LYS A 16 3.00 8.22 5.88
CA LYS A 16 4.45 8.21 5.68
C LYS A 16 5.20 7.61 6.88
N ILE A 17 4.78 7.96 8.09
CA ILE A 17 5.35 7.39 9.32
C ILE A 17 5.09 5.88 9.37
N ALA A 18 3.86 5.46 9.10
CA ALA A 18 3.49 4.04 9.07
C ALA A 18 4.27 3.27 8.01
N ALA A 19 4.40 3.83 6.80
CA ALA A 19 5.17 3.21 5.72
C ALA A 19 6.64 3.02 6.13
N THR A 20 7.23 4.03 6.74
CA THR A 20 8.62 3.96 7.22
C THR A 20 8.76 2.91 8.33
N TYR A 21 7.78 2.86 9.25
CA TYR A 21 7.75 1.86 10.31
C TYR A 21 7.73 0.44 9.74
N TYR A 22 6.79 0.15 8.83
CA TYR A 22 6.69 -1.17 8.21
C TYR A 22 7.93 -1.51 7.37
N TYR A 23 8.47 -0.53 6.66
CA TYR A 23 9.68 -0.69 5.87
C TYR A 23 10.85 -1.17 6.73
N ARG A 24 11.04 -0.54 7.89
CA ARG A 24 12.11 -0.90 8.83
C ARG A 24 11.87 -2.27 9.46
N GLN A 25 10.64 -2.60 9.78
CA GLN A 25 10.30 -3.90 10.37
C GLN A 25 10.65 -5.06 9.44
N LEU A 26 10.39 -4.93 8.15
CA LEU A 26 10.75 -5.97 7.18
C LEU A 26 12.26 -6.24 7.17
N ARG A 27 13.06 -5.21 7.39
CA ARG A 27 14.53 -5.27 7.33
C ARG A 27 15.19 -5.54 8.68
N SER A 28 14.38 -5.66 9.73
CA SER A 28 14.84 -6.03 11.08
C SER A 28 14.78 -7.55 11.27
N GLU A 29 15.34 -8.01 12.39
CA GLU A 29 15.24 -9.43 12.78
C GLU A 29 13.79 -9.88 12.96
N ASN A 30 12.88 -8.97 13.30
CA ASN A 30 11.45 -9.27 13.47
C ASN A 30 10.71 -9.47 12.15
N GLY A 31 11.32 -9.12 11.04
CA GLY A 31 10.72 -9.19 9.72
C GLY A 31 11.07 -10.43 8.91
N LYS A 32 11.78 -11.38 9.50
CA LYS A 32 12.30 -12.56 8.79
C LYS A 32 11.22 -13.31 8.01
N ALA A 33 10.06 -13.55 8.63
CA ALA A 33 8.97 -14.28 7.97
C ALA A 33 8.51 -13.57 6.69
N GLY A 34 8.37 -12.24 6.74
CA GLY A 34 7.98 -11.46 5.56
C GLY A 34 9.04 -11.44 4.49
N LEU A 35 10.30 -11.25 4.88
CA LEU A 35 11.41 -11.22 3.94
C LEU A 35 11.60 -12.58 3.26
N ASP A 36 11.53 -13.67 4.02
CA ASP A 36 11.63 -15.03 3.47
C ASP A 36 10.51 -15.30 2.46
N TYR A 37 9.30 -14.84 2.74
CA TYR A 37 8.18 -14.95 1.80
C TYR A 37 8.50 -14.26 0.46
N LEU A 38 9.00 -13.02 0.52
CA LEU A 38 9.32 -12.25 -0.68
C LEU A 38 10.47 -12.88 -1.46
N LYS A 39 11.47 -13.40 -0.76
CA LYS A 39 12.60 -14.09 -1.39
C LYS A 39 12.18 -15.41 -2.05
N LYS A 40 11.26 -16.15 -1.43
CA LYS A 40 10.66 -17.34 -2.06
C LYS A 40 9.91 -17.02 -3.33
N ARG A 41 9.35 -15.82 -3.42
CA ARG A 41 8.71 -15.30 -4.64
C ARG A 41 9.71 -14.75 -5.63
N GLU A 42 11.00 -14.93 -5.36
CA GLU A 42 12.12 -14.56 -6.24
C GLU A 42 12.23 -13.06 -6.49
N LEU A 43 11.78 -12.24 -5.52
CA LEU A 43 11.95 -10.80 -5.59
C LEU A 43 13.35 -10.41 -5.14
N SER A 44 14.01 -9.57 -5.93
CA SER A 44 15.31 -9.01 -5.58
C SER A 44 15.20 -7.95 -4.51
N ASP A 45 16.29 -7.66 -3.81
CA ASP A 45 16.34 -6.57 -2.84
C ASP A 45 16.01 -5.24 -3.49
N SER A 46 16.49 -5.01 -4.70
CA SER A 46 16.20 -3.80 -5.47
C SER A 46 14.71 -3.62 -5.70
N THR A 47 14.01 -4.68 -6.08
CA THR A 47 12.55 -4.64 -6.32
C THR A 47 11.80 -4.44 -5.00
N ILE A 48 12.17 -5.15 -3.94
CA ILE A 48 11.56 -5.00 -2.61
C ILE A 48 11.70 -3.55 -2.14
N ASN A 49 12.84 -2.94 -2.34
CA ASN A 49 13.10 -1.56 -1.95
C ASN A 49 12.36 -0.55 -2.81
N SER A 50 12.31 -0.75 -4.12
CA SER A 50 11.66 0.21 -5.03
C SER A 50 10.15 0.28 -4.83
N PHE A 51 9.51 -0.81 -4.41
CA PHE A 51 8.10 -0.82 -4.06
C PHE A 51 7.84 -0.47 -2.59
N GLY A 52 8.89 -0.18 -1.82
CA GLY A 52 8.75 0.21 -0.43
C GLY A 52 8.15 -0.86 0.48
N LEU A 53 8.31 -2.13 0.12
CA LEU A 53 7.66 -3.22 0.85
C LEU A 53 8.07 -3.26 2.31
N GLY A 54 7.12 -3.57 3.18
CA GLY A 54 7.29 -3.58 4.61
C GLY A 54 6.69 -4.83 5.24
N TYR A 55 6.64 -4.82 6.56
CA TYR A 55 6.09 -5.91 7.33
C TYR A 55 5.45 -5.40 8.62
N ALA A 56 4.23 -5.87 8.88
CA ALA A 56 3.55 -5.67 10.15
C ALA A 56 3.78 -6.94 10.98
N THR A 57 4.45 -6.80 12.12
CA THR A 57 4.83 -7.93 12.96
C THR A 57 3.64 -8.53 13.69
N GLN A 58 3.83 -9.69 14.32
CA GLN A 58 2.81 -10.29 15.17
C GLN A 58 2.61 -9.52 16.46
N SER A 59 3.63 -8.78 16.92
CA SER A 59 3.53 -7.94 18.10
C SER A 59 2.90 -6.60 17.73
N THR A 60 1.71 -6.34 18.22
CA THR A 60 0.93 -5.12 17.92
C THR A 60 1.07 -4.08 19.04
N GLY A 61 0.65 -2.85 18.74
CA GLY A 61 0.66 -1.72 19.67
C GLY A 61 1.80 -0.75 19.46
N ASN A 62 2.89 -1.15 18.81
CA ASN A 62 4.06 -0.30 18.63
C ASN A 62 3.82 0.86 17.66
N LEU A 63 3.08 0.64 16.58
CA LEU A 63 2.74 1.71 15.64
C LEU A 63 1.81 2.73 16.28
N TYR A 64 0.80 2.24 17.01
CA TYR A 64 -0.12 3.12 17.74
C TYR A 64 0.66 4.01 18.71
N LYS A 65 1.53 3.42 19.52
CA LYS A 65 2.36 4.18 20.47
C LYS A 65 3.23 5.20 19.77
N LEU A 66 3.87 4.82 18.67
CA LEU A 66 4.71 5.72 17.88
C LEU A 66 3.93 6.95 17.41
N LEU A 67 2.72 6.74 16.88
CA LEU A 67 1.90 7.83 16.38
C LEU A 67 1.37 8.71 17.51
N LYS A 68 0.96 8.12 18.64
CA LYS A 68 0.55 8.87 19.83
C LYS A 68 1.70 9.72 20.37
N ASP A 69 2.90 9.15 20.45
CA ASP A 69 4.09 9.87 20.93
C ASP A 69 4.44 11.04 20.02
N LYS A 70 4.07 10.97 18.74
CA LYS A 70 4.26 12.09 17.79
C LYS A 70 3.16 13.14 17.87
N GLY A 71 2.16 12.94 18.71
CA GLY A 71 1.11 13.93 18.98
C GLY A 71 -0.18 13.77 18.20
N TYR A 72 -0.35 12.68 17.45
CA TYR A 72 -1.60 12.44 16.73
C TYR A 72 -2.65 11.88 17.70
N ASP A 73 -3.85 12.47 17.71
CA ASP A 73 -4.93 12.01 18.56
C ASP A 73 -5.74 10.88 17.92
N ASP A 74 -6.62 10.25 18.71
CA ASP A 74 -7.40 9.13 18.24
C ASP A 74 -8.40 9.49 17.16
N ASP A 75 -8.86 10.74 17.09
CA ASP A 75 -9.83 11.16 16.08
C ASP A 75 -9.23 11.06 14.68
N ILE A 76 -7.99 11.53 14.50
CA ILE A 76 -7.33 11.43 13.20
C ILE A 76 -6.83 9.99 12.94
N LEU A 77 -6.40 9.28 13.97
CA LEU A 77 -5.96 7.89 13.81
C LEU A 77 -7.12 6.98 13.37
N LYS A 78 -8.35 7.23 13.83
CA LYS A 78 -9.54 6.52 13.33
C LYS A 78 -9.73 6.71 11.83
N GLU A 79 -9.48 7.89 11.31
CA GLU A 79 -9.64 8.18 9.90
C GLU A 79 -8.51 7.64 9.04
N SER A 80 -7.36 7.30 9.63
CA SER A 80 -6.20 6.80 8.89
C SER A 80 -6.43 5.42 8.25
N GLY A 81 -7.35 4.63 8.79
CA GLY A 81 -7.57 3.27 8.35
C GLY A 81 -6.50 2.27 8.83
N LEU A 82 -5.57 2.70 9.67
CA LEU A 82 -4.50 1.83 10.20
C LEU A 82 -4.92 1.05 11.44
N PHE A 83 -6.04 1.44 12.06
CA PHE A 83 -6.49 0.87 13.33
C PHE A 83 -7.96 0.50 13.26
N THR A 84 -8.34 -0.54 14.03
CA THR A 84 -9.74 -0.88 14.30
C THR A 84 -10.07 -0.50 15.74
N TYR A 85 -11.32 -0.11 15.99
CA TYR A 85 -11.76 0.42 17.28
C TYR A 85 -12.87 -0.40 17.90
N GLU A 86 -13.00 -1.66 17.49
CA GLU A 86 -13.94 -2.59 18.10
C GLU A 86 -13.26 -3.25 19.30
N ARG A 87 -13.87 -3.14 20.48
CA ARG A 87 -13.37 -3.74 21.74
C ARG A 87 -11.92 -3.31 22.02
N GLY A 88 -11.67 -1.99 21.97
CA GLY A 88 -10.34 -1.42 22.14
C GLY A 88 -9.71 -1.03 20.80
N ILE A 89 -8.49 -0.55 20.86
CA ILE A 89 -7.77 -0.06 19.68
C ILE A 89 -6.78 -1.14 19.26
N HIS A 90 -6.89 -1.59 18.01
CA HIS A 90 -6.02 -2.63 17.46
C HIS A 90 -5.45 -2.19 16.13
N GLU A 91 -4.20 -2.54 15.87
CA GLU A 91 -3.60 -2.33 14.55
C GLU A 91 -4.30 -3.23 13.54
N LYS A 92 -4.69 -2.65 12.41
CA LYS A 92 -5.40 -3.37 11.36
C LYS A 92 -4.54 -4.47 10.73
N PHE A 93 -3.25 -4.19 10.56
CA PHE A 93 -2.31 -5.12 9.93
C PHE A 93 -1.44 -5.77 11.01
N TRP A 94 -1.39 -7.09 11.01
CA TRP A 94 -0.47 -7.87 11.86
C TRP A 94 -0.07 -9.14 11.11
N ASN A 95 1.18 -9.54 11.26
CA ASN A 95 1.77 -10.70 10.57
C ASN A 95 1.51 -10.64 9.05
N ARG A 96 1.74 -9.47 8.46
CA ARG A 96 1.48 -9.25 7.04
C ARG A 96 2.64 -8.54 6.37
N VAL A 97 3.02 -9.02 5.18
CA VAL A 97 3.83 -8.22 4.26
C VAL A 97 2.97 -7.03 3.84
N ILE A 98 3.54 -5.84 3.90
CA ILE A 98 2.85 -4.58 3.62
C ILE A 98 3.27 -4.03 2.27
N PHE A 99 2.27 -3.68 1.47
CA PHE A 99 2.41 -3.03 0.17
C PHE A 99 1.89 -1.60 0.29
N PRO A 100 2.77 -0.60 0.45
CA PRO A 100 2.30 0.79 0.45
C PRO A 100 1.66 1.11 -0.90
N ILE A 101 0.49 1.75 -0.83
CA ILE A 101 -0.24 2.18 -2.03
C ILE A 101 0.09 3.65 -2.25
N MET A 102 0.63 3.97 -3.42
CA MET A 102 1.05 5.31 -3.77
C MET A 102 0.04 5.95 -4.72
N ASP A 103 -0.18 7.25 -4.59
CA ASP A 103 -0.83 8.01 -5.66
C ASP A 103 0.17 8.32 -6.78
N ILE A 104 -0.27 9.00 -7.83
CA ILE A 104 0.59 9.34 -8.98
C ILE A 104 1.77 10.25 -8.62
N ASN A 105 1.74 10.88 -7.46
CA ASN A 105 2.80 11.77 -6.97
C ASN A 105 3.70 11.10 -5.93
N ASN A 106 3.63 9.78 -5.80
CA ASN A 106 4.41 8.99 -4.85
C ASN A 106 4.10 9.30 -3.38
N LYS A 107 2.87 9.75 -3.09
CA LYS A 107 2.38 9.91 -1.73
C LYS A 107 1.71 8.62 -1.29
N VAL A 108 2.00 8.15 -0.07
CA VAL A 108 1.37 6.95 0.47
C VAL A 108 -0.06 7.29 0.89
N ILE A 109 -1.04 6.69 0.24
CA ILE A 109 -2.46 6.96 0.48
C ILE A 109 -3.17 5.80 1.19
N GLY A 110 -2.56 4.63 1.25
CA GLY A 110 -3.12 3.47 1.91
C GLY A 110 -2.13 2.31 1.90
N PHE A 111 -2.61 1.15 2.33
CA PHE A 111 -1.78 -0.04 2.45
C PHE A 111 -2.55 -1.30 2.05
N GLY A 112 -1.86 -2.24 1.44
CA GLY A 112 -2.31 -3.60 1.32
C GLY A 112 -1.45 -4.50 2.20
N GLY A 113 -1.99 -5.64 2.63
CA GLY A 113 -1.25 -6.57 3.46
C GLY A 113 -1.57 -8.03 3.11
N ARG A 114 -0.53 -8.81 2.90
CA ARG A 114 -0.65 -10.26 2.65
C ARG A 114 -0.23 -11.00 3.91
N VAL A 115 -1.14 -11.80 4.46
CA VAL A 115 -0.87 -12.51 5.72
C VAL A 115 0.21 -13.59 5.53
N MET A 116 1.06 -13.73 6.53
CA MET A 116 1.93 -14.89 6.66
C MET A 116 1.15 -15.94 7.46
N GLY A 117 1.20 -17.19 7.02
CA GLY A 117 0.40 -18.28 7.62
C GLY A 117 -1.02 -18.34 7.05
N ASP A 118 -1.94 -18.90 7.83
CA ASP A 118 -3.27 -19.31 7.35
C ASP A 118 -4.42 -18.40 7.79
N ALA A 119 -4.12 -17.29 8.46
CA ALA A 119 -5.18 -16.36 8.88
C ALA A 119 -5.91 -15.77 7.67
N LYS A 120 -7.17 -15.40 7.88
CA LYS A 120 -8.03 -14.80 6.85
C LYS A 120 -8.28 -13.32 7.15
N PRO A 121 -8.48 -12.50 6.15
CA PRO A 121 -8.35 -12.78 4.72
C PRO A 121 -6.87 -12.86 4.30
N LYS A 122 -6.60 -13.54 3.19
CA LYS A 122 -5.24 -13.66 2.66
C LYS A 122 -4.65 -12.31 2.31
N TYR A 123 -5.43 -11.46 1.64
CA TYR A 123 -5.09 -10.07 1.36
C TYR A 123 -6.08 -9.14 2.04
N LEU A 124 -5.56 -8.08 2.65
CA LEU A 124 -6.34 -7.07 3.35
C LEU A 124 -5.87 -5.70 2.87
N ASN A 125 -6.81 -4.84 2.52
CA ASN A 125 -6.51 -3.47 2.09
C ASN A 125 -7.00 -2.46 3.12
N SER A 126 -6.36 -1.29 3.16
CA SER A 126 -6.90 -0.13 3.86
C SER A 126 -8.34 0.13 3.40
N PRO A 127 -9.23 0.57 4.29
CA PRO A 127 -10.53 1.07 3.86
C PRO A 127 -10.35 2.37 3.06
N GLU A 128 -11.39 2.78 2.35
CA GLU A 128 -11.38 4.10 1.76
C GLU A 128 -11.28 5.18 2.84
N THR A 129 -10.53 6.22 2.56
CA THR A 129 -10.33 7.37 3.45
C THR A 129 -10.45 8.66 2.63
N ARG A 130 -10.25 9.81 3.26
CA ARG A 130 -10.18 11.09 2.54
C ARG A 130 -9.04 11.13 1.51
N LEU A 131 -8.02 10.29 1.68
CA LEU A 131 -6.88 10.22 0.76
C LEU A 131 -7.02 9.11 -0.27
N PHE A 132 -7.76 8.06 0.05
CA PHE A 132 -7.73 6.81 -0.70
C PHE A 132 -9.10 6.47 -1.27
N ASP A 133 -9.24 6.71 -2.56
CA ASP A 133 -10.41 6.31 -3.35
C ASP A 133 -9.98 5.16 -4.27
N LYS A 134 -10.44 3.96 -3.95
CA LYS A 134 -10.08 2.73 -4.70
C LYS A 134 -10.54 2.77 -6.16
N SER A 135 -11.61 3.52 -6.45
CA SER A 135 -12.15 3.63 -7.80
C SER A 135 -11.30 4.51 -8.72
N ARG A 136 -10.35 5.27 -8.17
CA ARG A 136 -9.54 6.24 -8.90
C ARG A 136 -8.03 6.04 -8.72
N ASN A 137 -7.64 4.92 -8.14
CA ASN A 137 -6.22 4.62 -7.92
C ASN A 137 -5.92 3.20 -8.41
N LEU A 138 -4.72 3.02 -8.91
CA LEU A 138 -4.21 1.75 -9.39
C LEU A 138 -2.84 1.50 -8.80
N TYR A 139 -2.64 0.29 -8.29
CA TYR A 139 -1.33 -0.10 -7.75
C TYR A 139 -0.29 -0.12 -8.87
N GLY A 140 0.84 0.50 -8.62
CA GLY A 140 1.95 0.55 -9.58
C GLY A 140 1.86 1.67 -10.61
N LEU A 141 0.76 2.43 -10.65
CA LEU A 141 0.59 3.50 -11.64
C LEU A 141 1.61 4.63 -11.43
N ASN A 142 2.02 4.90 -10.20
CA ASN A 142 3.05 5.91 -9.91
C ASN A 142 4.36 5.64 -10.66
N ILE A 143 4.67 4.37 -10.90
CA ILE A 143 5.84 3.97 -11.71
C ILE A 143 5.44 3.82 -13.18
N ALA A 144 4.33 3.11 -13.44
CA ALA A 144 3.89 2.80 -14.79
C ALA A 144 3.62 4.03 -15.64
N ARG A 145 3.19 5.14 -15.03
CA ARG A 145 2.94 6.40 -15.76
C ARG A 145 4.19 6.96 -16.44
N THR A 146 5.37 6.59 -15.97
CA THR A 146 6.64 7.03 -16.55
C THR A 146 7.21 6.02 -17.54
N SER A 147 6.54 4.89 -17.71
CA SER A 147 6.93 3.90 -18.69
C SER A 147 6.74 4.46 -20.11
N ARG A 148 7.66 4.15 -21.00
CA ARG A 148 7.57 4.55 -22.41
C ARG A 148 6.91 3.49 -23.28
N LYS A 149 6.29 2.49 -22.66
CA LYS A 149 5.61 1.44 -23.40
C LYS A 149 4.26 1.95 -23.94
N PRO A 150 3.83 1.42 -25.12
CA PRO A 150 2.63 1.94 -25.78
C PRO A 150 1.31 1.55 -25.12
N ASN A 151 1.34 0.64 -24.14
CA ASN A 151 0.14 0.13 -23.49
C ASN A 151 0.34 -0.02 -21.99
N MET A 152 -0.75 -0.31 -21.27
CA MET A 152 -0.75 -0.69 -19.86
C MET A 152 -1.22 -2.12 -19.73
N ILE A 153 -0.59 -2.88 -18.82
CA ILE A 153 -0.96 -4.25 -18.49
C ILE A 153 -1.75 -4.22 -17.19
N ILE A 154 -2.97 -4.73 -17.22
CA ILE A 154 -3.83 -4.78 -16.04
C ILE A 154 -3.70 -6.16 -15.41
N CYS A 155 -3.23 -6.20 -14.17
CA CYS A 155 -3.04 -7.41 -13.39
C CYS A 155 -4.10 -7.52 -12.30
N GLU A 156 -4.19 -8.69 -11.67
CA GLU A 156 -5.19 -8.96 -10.63
C GLU A 156 -4.73 -8.55 -9.23
N GLY A 157 -3.41 -8.48 -8.97
CA GLY A 157 -2.92 -8.22 -7.61
C GLY A 157 -1.54 -7.62 -7.53
N TYR A 158 -1.14 -7.32 -6.31
CA TYR A 158 0.14 -6.68 -5.98
C TYR A 158 1.35 -7.46 -6.50
N MET A 159 1.38 -8.75 -6.22
CA MET A 159 2.55 -9.56 -6.56
C MET A 159 2.75 -9.69 -8.07
N ASP A 160 1.66 -9.76 -8.83
CA ASP A 160 1.75 -9.80 -10.29
C ASP A 160 2.38 -8.52 -10.84
N VAL A 161 1.94 -7.37 -10.32
CA VAL A 161 2.50 -6.07 -10.71
C VAL A 161 4.00 -6.02 -10.40
N ILE A 162 4.37 -6.38 -9.18
CA ILE A 162 5.77 -6.31 -8.73
C ILE A 162 6.66 -7.25 -9.56
N SER A 163 6.20 -8.48 -9.79
CA SER A 163 6.92 -9.47 -10.57
C SER A 163 7.12 -9.03 -12.02
N LEU A 164 6.08 -8.45 -12.63
CA LEU A 164 6.19 -7.92 -13.99
C LEU A 164 7.15 -6.74 -14.07
N HIS A 165 7.09 -5.81 -13.11
CA HIS A 165 8.04 -4.70 -13.06
C HIS A 165 9.48 -5.21 -12.95
N GLN A 166 9.72 -6.21 -12.09
CA GLN A 166 11.05 -6.81 -11.96
C GLN A 166 11.53 -7.41 -13.27
N ALA A 167 10.63 -8.00 -14.04
CA ALA A 167 10.94 -8.59 -15.35
C ALA A 167 11.07 -7.55 -16.46
N GLY A 168 10.93 -6.25 -16.16
CA GLY A 168 11.06 -5.18 -17.13
C GLY A 168 9.75 -4.65 -17.70
N PHE A 169 8.61 -5.20 -17.29
CA PHE A 169 7.27 -4.73 -17.71
C PHE A 169 6.78 -3.66 -16.75
N THR A 170 7.38 -2.47 -16.82
CA THR A 170 7.11 -1.36 -15.89
C THR A 170 5.80 -0.64 -16.19
N ASN A 171 5.02 -1.12 -17.12
CA ASN A 171 3.69 -0.64 -17.47
C ASN A 171 2.55 -1.48 -16.86
N ALA A 172 2.86 -2.33 -15.89
CA ALA A 172 1.86 -3.16 -15.20
C ALA A 172 1.23 -2.40 -14.03
N VAL A 173 -0.09 -2.51 -13.91
CA VAL A 173 -0.88 -1.92 -12.82
C VAL A 173 -1.96 -2.90 -12.39
N ALA A 174 -2.55 -2.68 -11.21
CA ALA A 174 -3.66 -3.49 -10.72
C ALA A 174 -4.68 -2.64 -9.98
N SER A 175 -5.94 -3.05 -10.02
CA SER A 175 -6.97 -2.49 -9.15
C SER A 175 -6.74 -2.96 -7.70
N LEU A 176 -7.38 -2.26 -6.76
CA LEU A 176 -7.10 -2.39 -5.33
C LEU A 176 -8.26 -3.11 -4.61
N GLY A 177 -8.41 -4.40 -4.90
CA GLY A 177 -9.46 -5.23 -4.29
C GLY A 177 -10.86 -4.95 -4.82
N THR A 178 -10.97 -4.29 -5.98
CA THR A 178 -12.23 -3.98 -6.64
C THR A 178 -12.14 -4.31 -8.13
N ALA A 179 -13.28 -4.44 -8.78
CA ALA A 179 -13.32 -4.50 -10.24
C ALA A 179 -12.90 -3.15 -10.84
N LEU A 180 -12.51 -3.15 -12.09
CA LEU A 180 -12.21 -1.92 -12.82
C LEU A 180 -13.47 -1.07 -12.94
N THR A 181 -13.31 0.23 -12.70
CA THR A 181 -14.42 1.20 -12.74
C THR A 181 -14.25 2.17 -13.90
N SER A 182 -15.29 2.99 -14.14
CA SER A 182 -15.19 4.12 -15.07
C SER A 182 -14.12 5.12 -14.62
N GLY A 183 -13.92 5.28 -13.31
CA GLY A 183 -12.84 6.10 -12.76
C GLY A 183 -11.46 5.58 -13.14
N HIS A 184 -11.25 4.26 -13.09
CA HIS A 184 -10.02 3.63 -13.55
C HIS A 184 -9.82 3.84 -15.05
N ALA A 185 -10.85 3.69 -15.85
CA ALA A 185 -10.77 3.92 -17.29
C ALA A 185 -10.38 5.37 -17.61
N SER A 186 -10.98 6.33 -16.92
CA SER A 186 -10.64 7.75 -17.08
C SER A 186 -9.20 8.04 -16.68
N LEU A 187 -8.72 7.41 -15.61
CA LEU A 187 -7.35 7.54 -15.15
C LEU A 187 -6.37 6.97 -16.18
N LEU A 188 -6.64 5.77 -16.69
CA LEU A 188 -5.78 5.11 -17.67
C LEU A 188 -5.69 5.88 -18.99
N LYS A 189 -6.77 6.51 -19.43
CA LYS A 189 -6.81 7.31 -20.67
C LYS A 189 -5.78 8.44 -20.68
N ARG A 190 -5.37 8.91 -19.52
CA ARG A 190 -4.35 9.96 -19.42
C ARG A 190 -2.96 9.48 -19.79
N TYR A 191 -2.70 8.18 -19.72
CA TYR A 191 -1.35 7.61 -19.84
C TYR A 191 -1.23 6.59 -20.96
N THR A 192 -2.33 6.09 -21.50
CA THR A 192 -2.30 5.08 -22.55
C THR A 192 -3.57 5.13 -23.38
N GLN A 193 -3.48 4.59 -24.61
CA GLN A 193 -4.63 4.36 -25.49
C GLN A 193 -5.00 2.88 -25.59
N GLU A 194 -4.20 2.00 -25.01
CA GLU A 194 -4.40 0.55 -25.07
C GLU A 194 -4.09 -0.09 -23.72
N VAL A 195 -4.95 -1.02 -23.33
CA VAL A 195 -4.71 -1.84 -22.14
C VAL A 195 -4.72 -3.31 -22.53
N LEU A 196 -3.88 -4.09 -21.85
CA LEU A 196 -3.79 -5.54 -21.99
C LEU A 196 -4.26 -6.16 -20.66
N LEU A 197 -5.13 -7.14 -20.76
CA LEU A 197 -5.69 -7.84 -19.58
C LEU A 197 -5.04 -9.20 -19.40
#